data_b8fd32dc32bd5ad97435a30b24638c87
#
_entry.id   b8fd32dc32bd5ad97435a30b24638c87
#
_cell.length_a   1.000
_cell.length_b   1.000
_cell.length_c   1.000
_cell.angle_alpha   90.00
_cell.angle_beta   90.00
_cell.angle_gamma   90.00
#
_symmetry.space_group_name_H-M   'P 1'
#
loop_
_entity.id
_entity.type
_entity.pdbx_description
1 polymer ?
#
loop_
_entity_poly.entity_id
_entity_poly.type
_entity_poly.pdbx_seq_one_letter_code
_entity_poly.pdbx_strand_id
1 'polypeptide(L)'
;MLYKTISKLICIGLLGLMAACASKPEPDRLVLLGDAQAAGDTAEQVAQARALLADPAIRGDVRADLGDILADAGQTEAALVAYRQVLTEASAATPPDYAYQIDLRARMAEIALAAGDKPRATEELSAAIRQVRIHLGADHPRLAPLLAFAIENDLDTARIAEITGLNVDEALAESVERGRERAFAPASSRGRVLGPEPDFDLVRVFFGTNRAPTIKRVAMVDGKPVFDPYKYYGGKSAPLATGSVMVSVPRNRAVGDIPKPSIFSFDRRPDPAKHVILGDMQVDATMAEFLANVRISLARSQRREIFIFIHGYNNDFPTAVERTAQLAVDLEIDGAPVLYSWPSAGSVFGYKADRAQITQATIDDLEHFLHVLTEQTGAERVNIVAHSMGNEFLVRALQEMADDERAVPAPFDQVVFASPDVDADDFIEMMDRVHGLAKDMTLYASAKDRALQASMRFNKSGRRAGDASEPILLAGLNTVDTTPGATGGLALGHSDIFGAAFPDFQAI
;
A
#
# COMPACT_ATOMS: atom_id res chain seq x y z
N MET A 1 0.59 9.20 -2.95
CA MET A 1 -0.40 8.17 -3.29
C MET A 1 -1.84 8.57 -2.95
N LEU A 2 -2.18 9.04 -1.75
CA LEU A 2 -3.50 9.61 -1.42
C LEU A 2 -3.91 10.75 -2.38
N TYR A 3 -2.95 11.50 -2.85
CA TYR A 3 -3.10 12.58 -3.82
C TYR A 3 -3.58 12.08 -5.20
N LYS A 4 -3.06 10.94 -5.68
CA LYS A 4 -3.55 10.31 -6.92
C LYS A 4 -5.02 9.87 -6.80
N THR A 5 -5.45 9.44 -5.63
CA THR A 5 -6.81 8.95 -5.39
C THR A 5 -7.82 10.10 -5.26
N ILE A 6 -7.44 11.20 -4.62
CA ILE A 6 -8.33 12.40 -4.47
C ILE A 6 -8.48 13.13 -5.79
N SER A 7 -7.42 13.28 -6.59
CA SER A 7 -7.50 13.89 -7.92
C SER A 7 -8.43 13.10 -8.85
N LYS A 8 -8.36 11.76 -8.83
CA LYS A 8 -9.23 10.90 -9.64
C LYS A 8 -10.71 10.89 -9.22
N LEU A 9 -11.00 11.11 -7.92
CA LEU A 9 -12.38 11.21 -7.41
C LEU A 9 -13.01 12.61 -7.59
N ILE A 10 -12.21 13.68 -7.57
CA ILE A 10 -12.70 15.05 -7.85
C ILE A 10 -13.13 15.19 -9.33
N CYS A 11 -12.46 14.51 -10.26
CA CYS A 11 -12.87 14.51 -11.67
C CYS A 11 -14.24 13.86 -11.90
N ILE A 12 -14.67 12.92 -11.08
CA ILE A 12 -16.00 12.27 -11.22
C ILE A 12 -17.11 13.06 -10.52
N GLY A 13 -16.79 13.84 -9.49
CA GLY A 13 -17.78 14.58 -8.68
C GLY A 13 -18.14 15.98 -9.17
N LEU A 14 -17.34 16.62 -10.02
CA LEU A 14 -17.58 17.99 -10.53
C LEU A 14 -18.44 18.07 -11.79
N LEU A 15 -18.87 16.95 -12.33
CA LEU A 15 -19.66 16.84 -13.55
C LEU A 15 -21.16 17.13 -13.41
N GLY A 16 -21.61 17.53 -12.23
CA GLY A 16 -23.04 17.72 -11.93
C GLY A 16 -23.61 19.15 -12.09
N LEU A 17 -22.81 20.18 -12.36
CA LEU A 17 -23.32 21.59 -12.16
C LEU A 17 -23.09 22.61 -13.28
N MET A 18 -22.90 22.21 -14.53
CA MET A 18 -22.94 23.18 -15.64
C MET A 18 -23.75 22.64 -16.84
N ALA A 19 -25.04 22.72 -16.78
CA ALA A 19 -25.89 22.48 -17.93
C ALA A 19 -26.80 23.70 -18.17
N ALA A 20 -26.42 24.56 -19.12
CA ALA A 20 -27.37 25.33 -19.94
C ALA A 20 -26.62 25.99 -21.11
N CYS A 21 -26.70 25.41 -22.29
CA CYS A 21 -27.06 26.02 -23.58
C CYS A 21 -26.68 25.14 -24.76
N ALA A 22 -27.63 24.85 -25.61
CA ALA A 22 -27.75 23.96 -26.72
C ALA A 22 -26.58 23.88 -27.72
N SER A 23 -25.91 22.78 -27.70
CA SER A 23 -25.38 21.95 -28.80
C SER A 23 -25.23 20.57 -28.17
N LYS A 24 -25.33 19.46 -28.91
CA LYS A 24 -25.07 18.12 -28.33
C LYS A 24 -23.81 18.24 -27.53
N PRO A 25 -23.82 17.97 -26.21
CA PRO A 25 -22.60 18.08 -25.43
C PRO A 25 -21.56 17.13 -26.06
N GLU A 26 -20.39 17.67 -26.45
CA GLU A 26 -19.24 16.79 -26.69
C GLU A 26 -19.08 15.91 -25.43
N PRO A 27 -18.92 14.60 -25.59
CA PRO A 27 -18.73 13.71 -24.45
C PRO A 27 -17.54 14.22 -23.64
N ASP A 28 -17.72 14.29 -22.33
CA ASP A 28 -16.68 14.76 -21.43
C ASP A 28 -15.42 13.90 -21.64
N ARG A 29 -14.32 14.54 -21.99
CA ARG A 29 -13.04 13.86 -22.30
C ARG A 29 -12.49 13.07 -21.13
N LEU A 30 -12.81 13.45 -19.89
CA LEU A 30 -12.46 12.70 -18.70
C LEU A 30 -13.24 11.39 -18.60
N VAL A 31 -14.51 11.40 -19.02
CA VAL A 31 -15.33 10.19 -19.10
C VAL A 31 -14.79 9.26 -20.18
N LEU A 32 -14.49 9.81 -21.37
CA LEU A 32 -13.90 9.04 -22.46
C LEU A 32 -12.54 8.44 -22.09
N LEU A 33 -11.71 9.16 -21.35
CA LEU A 33 -10.45 8.65 -20.82
C LEU A 33 -10.69 7.49 -19.84
N GLY A 34 -11.66 7.62 -18.94
CA GLY A 34 -12.05 6.56 -18.02
C GLY A 34 -12.56 5.30 -18.74
N ASP A 35 -13.39 5.48 -19.76
CA ASP A 35 -13.91 4.39 -20.59
C ASP A 35 -12.79 3.68 -21.37
N ALA A 36 -11.85 4.43 -21.94
CA ALA A 36 -10.68 3.89 -22.64
C ALA A 36 -9.75 3.12 -21.67
N GLN A 37 -9.57 3.59 -20.45
CA GLN A 37 -8.83 2.89 -19.41
C GLN A 37 -9.53 1.58 -19.02
N ALA A 38 -10.83 1.59 -18.83
CA ALA A 38 -11.62 0.42 -18.52
C ALA A 38 -11.61 -0.62 -19.66
N ALA A 39 -11.55 -0.15 -20.92
CA ALA A 39 -11.45 -1.00 -22.11
C ALA A 39 -10.03 -1.53 -22.39
N GLY A 40 -9.01 -0.99 -21.70
CA GLY A 40 -7.60 -1.27 -22.00
C GLY A 40 -7.14 -0.70 -23.37
N ASP A 41 -7.87 0.29 -23.90
CA ASP A 41 -7.54 0.92 -25.19
C ASP A 41 -6.46 2.00 -24.99
N THR A 42 -5.21 1.57 -25.10
CA THR A 42 -4.05 2.46 -24.92
C THR A 42 -4.03 3.59 -25.98
N ALA A 43 -4.49 3.34 -27.20
CA ALA A 43 -4.48 4.36 -28.25
C ALA A 43 -5.48 5.49 -27.93
N GLU A 44 -6.67 5.13 -27.49
CA GLU A 44 -7.69 6.10 -27.07
C GLU A 44 -7.28 6.83 -25.78
N GLN A 45 -6.67 6.12 -24.80
CA GLN A 45 -6.11 6.76 -23.61
C GLN A 45 -5.11 7.85 -23.95
N VAL A 46 -4.18 7.58 -24.86
CA VAL A 46 -3.19 8.55 -25.34
C VAL A 46 -3.87 9.73 -26.04
N ALA A 47 -4.87 9.46 -26.89
CA ALA A 47 -5.61 10.51 -27.61
C ALA A 47 -6.34 11.44 -26.65
N GLN A 48 -7.06 10.90 -25.68
CA GLN A 48 -7.80 11.69 -24.70
C GLN A 48 -6.85 12.43 -23.73
N ALA A 49 -5.77 11.80 -23.27
CA ALA A 49 -4.76 12.44 -22.43
C ALA A 49 -4.12 13.65 -23.13
N ARG A 50 -3.75 13.52 -24.40
CA ARG A 50 -3.18 14.62 -25.19
C ARG A 50 -4.19 15.75 -25.41
N ALA A 51 -5.46 15.43 -25.67
CA ALA A 51 -6.49 16.42 -25.85
C ALA A 51 -6.78 17.19 -24.55
N LEU A 52 -6.80 16.51 -23.40
CA LEU A 52 -6.93 17.14 -22.09
C LEU A 52 -5.72 18.03 -21.75
N LEU A 53 -4.49 17.58 -22.06
CA LEU A 53 -3.28 18.40 -21.83
C LEU A 53 -3.22 19.67 -22.67
N ALA A 54 -3.97 19.75 -23.78
CA ALA A 54 -4.12 20.97 -24.57
C ALA A 54 -5.03 22.02 -23.92
N ASP A 55 -5.86 21.64 -22.94
CA ASP A 55 -6.70 22.54 -22.19
C ASP A 55 -5.89 23.31 -21.14
N PRO A 56 -5.81 24.65 -21.20
CA PRO A 56 -5.08 25.44 -20.22
C PRO A 56 -5.70 25.41 -18.80
N ALA A 57 -6.94 24.94 -18.66
CA ALA A 57 -7.57 24.74 -17.36
C ALA A 57 -7.03 23.51 -16.61
N ILE A 58 -6.47 22.55 -17.32
CA ILE A 58 -5.83 21.35 -16.75
C ILE A 58 -4.46 21.72 -16.17
N ARG A 59 -4.32 21.68 -14.85
CA ARG A 59 -3.11 22.08 -14.11
C ARG A 59 -2.76 21.09 -13.00
N GLY A 60 -1.57 21.28 -12.43
CA GLY A 60 -1.11 20.57 -11.24
C GLY A 60 -1.16 19.06 -11.42
N ASP A 61 -1.75 18.39 -10.45
CA ASP A 61 -1.75 16.92 -10.38
C ASP A 61 -2.53 16.23 -11.49
N VAL A 62 -3.63 16.84 -11.96
CA VAL A 62 -4.34 16.29 -13.12
C VAL A 62 -3.43 16.24 -14.34
N ARG A 63 -2.61 17.28 -14.54
CA ARG A 63 -1.61 17.28 -15.60
C ARG A 63 -0.52 16.23 -15.38
N ALA A 64 -0.09 16.02 -14.15
CA ALA A 64 0.88 14.98 -13.81
C ALA A 64 0.29 13.57 -14.06
N ASP A 65 -0.96 13.32 -13.66
CA ASP A 65 -1.65 12.04 -13.90
C ASP A 65 -1.80 11.73 -15.41
N LEU A 66 -2.10 12.75 -16.21
CA LEU A 66 -2.10 12.59 -17.67
C LEU A 66 -0.70 12.32 -18.23
N GLY A 67 0.32 12.90 -17.61
CA GLY A 67 1.72 12.59 -17.90
C GLY A 67 2.06 11.13 -17.61
N ASP A 68 1.57 10.57 -16.50
CA ASP A 68 1.74 9.14 -16.18
C ASP A 68 1.08 8.23 -17.22
N ILE A 69 -0.15 8.54 -17.63
CA ILE A 69 -0.85 7.77 -18.70
C ILE A 69 -0.03 7.76 -19.98
N LEU A 70 0.56 8.89 -20.36
CA LEU A 70 1.41 8.98 -21.54
C LEU A 70 2.72 8.20 -21.35
N ALA A 71 3.33 8.23 -20.17
CA ALA A 71 4.54 7.49 -19.86
C ALA A 71 4.30 5.97 -19.96
N ASP A 72 3.22 5.48 -19.34
CA ASP A 72 2.82 4.07 -19.37
C ASP A 72 2.53 3.57 -20.79
N ALA A 73 2.08 4.47 -21.68
CA ALA A 73 1.88 4.21 -23.10
C ALA A 73 3.15 4.41 -23.95
N GLY A 74 4.33 4.60 -23.34
CA GLY A 74 5.60 4.82 -24.03
C GLY A 74 5.74 6.18 -24.72
N GLN A 75 4.86 7.14 -24.41
CA GLN A 75 4.88 8.49 -24.98
C GLN A 75 5.79 9.43 -24.16
N THR A 76 7.05 9.02 -23.98
CA THR A 76 8.04 9.61 -23.09
C THR A 76 8.14 11.12 -23.18
N GLU A 77 8.34 11.69 -24.39
CA GLU A 77 8.50 13.13 -24.55
C GLU A 77 7.25 13.92 -24.16
N ALA A 78 6.07 13.41 -24.50
CA ALA A 78 4.81 14.06 -24.14
C ALA A 78 4.59 14.02 -22.62
N ALA A 79 4.92 12.91 -21.96
CA ALA A 79 4.89 12.78 -20.51
C ALA A 79 5.84 13.78 -19.84
N LEU A 80 7.07 13.85 -20.28
CA LEU A 80 8.08 14.77 -19.72
C LEU A 80 7.71 16.26 -19.96
N VAL A 81 7.03 16.59 -21.05
CA VAL A 81 6.50 17.94 -21.27
C VAL A 81 5.41 18.25 -20.23
N ALA A 82 4.49 17.36 -19.99
CA ALA A 82 3.46 17.52 -18.97
C ALA A 82 4.07 17.75 -17.58
N TYR A 83 5.02 16.92 -17.19
CA TYR A 83 5.74 17.06 -15.91
C TYR A 83 6.53 18.36 -15.77
N ARG A 84 7.18 18.84 -16.83
CA ARG A 84 7.88 20.14 -16.82
C ARG A 84 6.91 21.33 -16.61
N GLN A 85 5.73 21.25 -17.16
CA GLN A 85 4.70 22.27 -16.94
C GLN A 85 4.26 22.30 -15.48
N VAL A 86 3.99 21.12 -14.88
CA VAL A 86 3.66 21.01 -13.45
C VAL A 86 4.80 21.50 -12.57
N LEU A 87 6.06 21.17 -12.91
CA LEU A 87 7.24 21.67 -12.21
C LEU A 87 7.34 23.20 -12.27
N THR A 88 7.01 23.80 -13.40
CA THR A 88 6.97 25.26 -13.55
C THR A 88 5.90 25.88 -12.67
N GLU A 89 4.69 25.30 -12.64
CA GLU A 89 3.60 25.74 -11.78
C GLU A 89 3.97 25.61 -10.29
N ALA A 90 4.58 24.48 -9.88
CA ALA A 90 5.03 24.25 -8.51
C ALA A 90 6.16 25.22 -8.10
N SER A 91 7.00 25.65 -9.05
CA SER A 91 8.07 26.61 -8.80
C SER A 91 7.55 28.05 -8.66
N ALA A 92 6.45 28.37 -9.31
CA ALA A 92 5.80 29.68 -9.24
C ALA A 92 4.88 29.84 -8.01
N ALA A 93 4.62 28.77 -7.26
CA ALA A 93 3.83 28.79 -6.03
C ALA A 93 4.48 29.67 -4.96
N THR A 94 3.69 30.30 -4.11
CA THR A 94 4.20 31.17 -3.05
C THR A 94 3.62 30.72 -1.70
N PRO A 95 4.43 30.10 -0.81
CA PRO A 95 5.84 29.72 -0.98
C PRO A 95 6.02 28.56 -1.99
N PRO A 96 7.23 28.42 -2.63
CA PRO A 96 7.50 27.31 -3.54
C PRO A 96 7.40 25.96 -2.84
N ASP A 97 6.78 24.98 -3.51
CA ASP A 97 6.67 23.61 -3.00
C ASP A 97 7.91 22.78 -3.42
N TYR A 98 8.98 22.89 -2.66
CA TYR A 98 10.22 22.18 -2.98
C TYR A 98 10.09 20.65 -2.85
N ALA A 99 9.28 20.17 -1.92
CA ALA A 99 9.06 18.74 -1.75
C ALA A 99 8.37 18.14 -2.99
N TYR A 100 7.34 18.82 -3.48
CA TYR A 100 6.63 18.42 -4.69
C TYR A 100 7.52 18.53 -5.94
N GLN A 101 8.33 19.60 -6.06
CA GLN A 101 9.30 19.74 -7.15
C GLN A 101 10.30 18.58 -7.19
N ILE A 102 10.78 18.13 -6.02
CA ILE A 102 11.68 16.97 -5.89
C ILE A 102 10.98 15.70 -6.39
N ASP A 103 9.74 15.46 -6.01
CA ASP A 103 8.97 14.29 -6.43
C ASP A 103 8.71 14.30 -7.95
N LEU A 104 8.39 15.47 -8.52
CA LEU A 104 8.24 15.61 -9.97
C LEU A 104 9.53 15.28 -10.72
N ARG A 105 10.68 15.75 -10.23
CA ARG A 105 11.98 15.46 -10.85
C ARG A 105 12.37 14.00 -10.71
N ALA A 106 12.12 13.38 -9.56
CA ALA A 106 12.34 11.95 -9.37
C ALA A 106 11.48 11.14 -10.38
N ARG A 107 10.21 11.51 -10.57
CA ARG A 107 9.35 10.88 -11.54
C ARG A 107 9.79 11.09 -12.98
N MET A 108 10.30 12.29 -13.32
CA MET A 108 10.89 12.55 -14.64
C MET A 108 12.13 11.69 -14.88
N ALA A 109 12.96 11.46 -13.86
CA ALA A 109 14.09 10.54 -13.95
C ALA A 109 13.65 9.09 -14.20
N GLU A 110 12.62 8.62 -13.53
CA GLU A 110 12.02 7.29 -13.75
C GLU A 110 11.50 7.13 -15.19
N ILE A 111 10.78 8.13 -15.71
CA ILE A 111 10.24 8.12 -17.08
C ILE A 111 11.37 8.11 -18.12
N ALA A 112 12.41 8.91 -17.92
CA ALA A 112 13.56 8.95 -18.79
C ALA A 112 14.31 7.60 -18.79
N LEU A 113 14.49 7.01 -17.61
CA LEU A 113 15.13 5.70 -17.45
C LEU A 113 14.35 4.59 -18.14
N ALA A 114 13.03 4.57 -17.99
CA ALA A 114 12.15 3.60 -18.64
C ALA A 114 12.25 3.65 -20.18
N ALA A 115 12.54 4.84 -20.73
CA ALA A 115 12.80 5.05 -22.16
C ALA A 115 14.25 4.75 -22.57
N GLY A 116 15.11 4.34 -21.64
CA GLY A 116 16.53 4.07 -21.89
C GLY A 116 17.43 5.31 -21.91
N ASP A 117 16.90 6.50 -21.61
CA ASP A 117 17.66 7.78 -21.56
C ASP A 117 18.31 7.98 -20.18
N LYS A 118 19.35 7.16 -19.91
CA LYS A 118 20.12 7.24 -18.65
C LYS A 118 20.76 8.63 -18.42
N PRO A 119 21.31 9.34 -19.41
CA PRO A 119 21.84 10.68 -19.20
C PRO A 119 20.81 11.64 -18.65
N ARG A 120 19.61 11.65 -19.21
CA ARG A 120 18.52 12.51 -18.77
C ARG A 120 18.01 12.10 -17.38
N ALA A 121 17.89 10.81 -17.11
CA ALA A 121 17.56 10.31 -15.79
C ALA A 121 18.57 10.80 -14.73
N THR A 122 19.87 10.76 -15.06
CA THR A 122 20.95 11.27 -14.20
C THR A 122 20.82 12.76 -13.92
N GLU A 123 20.52 13.59 -14.93
CA GLU A 123 20.37 15.04 -14.77
C GLU A 123 19.15 15.41 -13.89
N GLU A 124 17.98 14.80 -14.13
CA GLU A 124 16.78 15.08 -13.34
C GLU A 124 16.96 14.60 -11.88
N LEU A 125 17.56 13.43 -11.68
CA LEU A 125 17.85 12.92 -10.35
C LEU A 125 18.85 13.80 -9.60
N SER A 126 19.91 14.26 -10.28
CA SER A 126 20.89 15.18 -9.70
C SER A 126 20.24 16.49 -9.26
N ALA A 127 19.32 17.01 -10.07
CA ALA A 127 18.56 18.20 -9.73
C ALA A 127 17.65 17.97 -8.50
N ALA A 128 16.99 16.81 -8.39
CA ALA A 128 16.21 16.44 -7.23
C ALA A 128 17.08 16.36 -5.96
N ILE A 129 18.21 15.65 -6.01
CA ILE A 129 19.17 15.53 -4.91
C ILE A 129 19.67 16.91 -4.46
N ARG A 130 20.03 17.77 -5.41
CA ARG A 130 20.47 19.14 -5.11
C ARG A 130 19.38 19.96 -4.42
N GLN A 131 18.12 19.84 -4.86
CA GLN A 131 17.00 20.52 -4.22
C GLN A 131 16.75 20.02 -2.80
N VAL A 132 16.85 18.72 -2.54
CA VAL A 132 16.78 18.18 -1.17
C VAL A 132 17.80 18.88 -0.29
N ARG A 133 19.07 18.92 -0.70
CA ARG A 133 20.14 19.48 0.11
C ARG A 133 19.97 20.97 0.38
N ILE A 134 19.57 21.74 -0.61
CA ILE A 134 19.47 23.20 -0.51
C ILE A 134 18.25 23.63 0.30
N HIS A 135 17.09 22.99 0.07
CA HIS A 135 15.82 23.47 0.59
C HIS A 135 15.28 22.65 1.76
N LEU A 136 15.64 21.37 1.86
CA LEU A 136 15.17 20.48 2.92
C LEU A 136 16.27 20.12 3.93
N GLY A 137 17.54 20.25 3.54
CA GLY A 137 18.72 19.97 4.36
C GLY A 137 19.46 18.71 3.91
N ALA A 138 20.78 18.69 4.19
CA ALA A 138 21.67 17.59 3.78
C ALA A 138 21.31 16.24 4.43
N ASP A 139 20.60 16.27 5.57
CA ASP A 139 20.21 15.09 6.35
C ASP A 139 18.74 14.71 6.16
N HIS A 140 18.08 15.26 5.15
CA HIS A 140 16.65 15.02 4.97
C HIS A 140 16.37 13.59 4.47
N PRO A 141 15.36 12.87 5.02
CA PRO A 141 15.07 11.48 4.65
C PRO A 141 14.82 11.22 3.16
N ARG A 142 14.39 12.22 2.39
CA ARG A 142 14.23 12.12 0.93
C ARG A 142 15.54 11.90 0.17
N LEU A 143 16.69 12.12 0.80
CA LEU A 143 17.98 11.96 0.13
C LEU A 143 18.30 10.48 -0.15
N ALA A 144 18.11 9.61 0.84
CA ALA A 144 18.43 8.19 0.73
C ALA A 144 17.72 7.49 -0.44
N PRO A 145 16.40 7.65 -0.66
CA PRO A 145 15.70 7.03 -1.80
C PRO A 145 16.24 7.49 -3.16
N LEU A 146 16.64 8.75 -3.29
CA LEU A 146 17.19 9.28 -4.54
C LEU A 146 18.59 8.73 -4.83
N LEU A 147 19.43 8.61 -3.80
CA LEU A 147 20.76 8.02 -3.92
C LEU A 147 20.67 6.51 -4.22
N ALA A 148 19.77 5.80 -3.55
CA ALA A 148 19.50 4.39 -3.82
C ALA A 148 19.08 4.18 -5.28
N PHE A 149 18.14 5.01 -5.79
CA PHE A 149 17.68 4.93 -7.17
C PHE A 149 18.83 5.07 -8.18
N ALA A 150 19.82 5.95 -7.89
CA ALA A 150 20.99 6.10 -8.76
C ALA A 150 21.80 4.81 -8.85
N ILE A 151 22.08 4.17 -7.72
CA ILE A 151 22.87 2.93 -7.64
C ILE A 151 22.11 1.75 -8.27
N GLU A 152 20.85 1.57 -7.91
CA GLU A 152 19.99 0.46 -8.35
C GLU A 152 19.83 0.43 -9.88
N ASN A 153 19.83 1.60 -10.51
CA ASN A 153 19.61 1.75 -11.95
C ASN A 153 20.90 2.00 -12.73
N ASP A 154 22.05 1.90 -12.07
CA ASP A 154 23.36 2.07 -12.70
C ASP A 154 23.44 3.39 -13.48
N LEU A 155 23.00 4.48 -12.81
CA LEU A 155 23.14 5.84 -13.33
C LEU A 155 24.57 6.33 -13.14
N ASP A 156 24.94 7.40 -13.85
CA ASP A 156 26.27 8.00 -13.76
C ASP A 156 26.48 8.69 -12.41
N THR A 157 26.95 7.92 -11.41
CA THR A 157 27.22 8.41 -10.06
C THR A 157 28.36 9.44 -10.02
N ALA A 158 29.31 9.39 -10.97
CA ALA A 158 30.35 10.39 -11.09
C ALA A 158 29.76 11.74 -11.53
N ARG A 159 28.82 11.71 -12.47
CA ARG A 159 28.09 12.90 -12.90
C ARG A 159 27.20 13.47 -11.80
N ILE A 160 26.53 12.60 -11.04
CA ILE A 160 25.76 13.02 -9.86
C ILE A 160 26.69 13.71 -8.83
N ALA A 161 27.85 13.13 -8.57
CA ALA A 161 28.84 13.69 -7.65
C ALA A 161 29.31 15.06 -8.11
N GLU A 162 29.60 15.24 -9.41
CA GLU A 162 29.98 16.51 -10.00
C GLU A 162 28.92 17.61 -9.80
N ILE A 163 27.63 17.27 -10.05
CA ILE A 163 26.53 18.24 -9.98
C ILE A 163 26.14 18.55 -8.52
N THR A 164 26.21 17.57 -7.65
CA THR A 164 25.69 17.67 -6.28
C THR A 164 26.77 17.87 -5.22
N GLY A 165 28.02 17.56 -5.53
CA GLY A 165 29.12 17.55 -4.59
C GLY A 165 29.04 16.40 -3.56
N LEU A 166 28.31 15.32 -3.87
CA LEU A 166 28.13 14.16 -3.01
C LEU A 166 28.79 12.92 -3.62
N ASN A 167 29.56 12.18 -2.84
CA ASN A 167 29.82 10.78 -3.13
C ASN A 167 28.53 9.98 -2.87
N VAL A 168 27.96 9.38 -3.91
CA VAL A 168 26.62 8.75 -3.84
C VAL A 168 26.61 7.58 -2.86
N ASP A 169 27.63 6.72 -2.89
CA ASP A 169 27.71 5.53 -2.02
C ASP A 169 27.89 5.95 -0.55
N GLU A 170 28.79 6.88 -0.27
CA GLU A 170 29.07 7.40 1.06
C GLU A 170 27.86 8.15 1.63
N ALA A 171 27.24 9.01 0.84
CA ALA A 171 26.06 9.77 1.24
C ALA A 171 24.84 8.87 1.48
N LEU A 172 24.69 7.77 0.73
CA LEU A 172 23.64 6.77 0.99
C LEU A 172 23.89 6.05 2.31
N ALA A 173 25.13 5.57 2.54
CA ALA A 173 25.51 4.91 3.79
C ALA A 173 25.24 5.81 5.01
N GLU A 174 25.68 7.08 4.95
CA GLU A 174 25.41 8.05 6.02
C GLU A 174 23.92 8.37 6.20
N SER A 175 23.14 8.44 5.12
CA SER A 175 21.72 8.73 5.21
C SER A 175 20.94 7.57 5.83
N VAL A 176 21.33 6.33 5.52
CA VAL A 176 20.75 5.11 6.10
C VAL A 176 21.12 4.99 7.58
N GLU A 177 22.39 5.22 7.94
CA GLU A 177 22.84 5.12 9.34
C GLU A 177 22.17 6.19 10.21
N ARG A 178 22.07 7.44 9.75
CA ARG A 178 21.33 8.49 10.45
C ARG A 178 19.84 8.20 10.55
N GLY A 179 19.25 7.56 9.53
CA GLY A 179 17.87 7.06 9.58
C GLY A 179 17.70 6.03 10.68
N ARG A 180 18.66 5.08 10.79
CA ARG A 180 18.72 4.07 11.85
C ARG A 180 18.85 4.69 13.24
N GLU A 181 19.79 5.62 13.42
CA GLU A 181 20.00 6.30 14.70
C GLU A 181 18.76 7.08 15.15
N ARG A 182 18.02 7.68 14.23
CA ARG A 182 16.81 8.45 14.53
C ARG A 182 15.57 7.58 14.76
N ALA A 183 15.39 6.53 13.95
CA ALA A 183 14.22 5.67 14.02
C ALA A 183 14.36 4.55 15.07
N PHE A 184 15.58 4.07 15.31
CA PHE A 184 15.83 2.81 16.02
C PHE A 184 16.90 2.89 17.10
N ALA A 185 17.18 4.07 17.68
CA ALA A 185 17.99 4.14 18.88
C ALA A 185 17.31 3.26 19.95
N PRO A 186 17.90 2.09 20.30
CA PRO A 186 17.27 1.19 21.25
C PRO A 186 17.10 1.93 22.58
N ALA A 187 15.92 1.85 23.17
CA ALA A 187 15.64 2.41 24.48
C ALA A 187 16.62 1.89 25.57
N SER A 188 17.34 0.82 25.30
CA SER A 188 18.33 0.18 26.18
C SER A 188 19.74 0.78 26.12
N SER A 189 20.10 1.56 25.10
CA SER A 189 21.43 2.21 25.03
C SER A 189 21.45 3.62 25.58
N ARG A 190 20.29 4.16 25.94
CA ARG A 190 20.20 5.40 26.72
C ARG A 190 20.35 5.05 28.20
N GLY A 191 21.54 5.27 28.74
CA GLY A 191 21.65 5.48 30.16
C GLY A 191 20.54 6.44 30.55
N ARG A 192 19.75 6.10 31.57
CA ARG A 192 18.57 6.75 32.14
C ARG A 192 18.58 8.27 31.98
N VAL A 193 18.25 8.77 30.80
CA VAL A 193 17.84 10.16 30.59
C VAL A 193 16.33 10.12 30.75
N LEU A 194 15.85 10.73 31.83
CA LEU A 194 14.46 11.04 32.08
C LEU A 194 13.98 12.03 31.00
N GLY A 195 13.73 11.53 29.79
CA GLY A 195 13.02 12.23 28.72
C GLY A 195 11.60 11.67 28.61
N PRO A 196 10.61 12.43 28.11
CA PRO A 196 9.28 11.91 27.87
C PRO A 196 9.36 10.69 26.91
N GLU A 197 8.48 9.71 27.14
CA GLU A 197 8.33 8.59 26.21
C GLU A 197 8.06 9.13 24.79
N PRO A 198 8.55 8.45 23.73
CA PRO A 198 8.27 8.87 22.37
C PRO A 198 6.76 8.86 22.11
N ASP A 199 6.25 9.87 21.39
CA ASP A 199 4.83 10.01 21.06
C ASP A 199 4.39 9.05 19.92
N PHE A 200 5.08 7.93 19.75
CA PHE A 200 4.77 6.89 18.77
C PHE A 200 5.15 5.51 19.27
N ASP A 201 4.48 4.50 18.76
CA ASP A 201 4.79 3.10 18.97
C ASP A 201 5.62 2.57 17.80
N LEU A 202 6.57 1.66 18.10
CA LEU A 202 7.36 0.93 17.10
C LEU A 202 6.81 -0.49 16.97
N VAL A 203 6.33 -0.80 15.77
CA VAL A 203 5.75 -2.10 15.44
C VAL A 203 6.64 -2.80 14.42
N ARG A 204 7.03 -4.04 14.70
CA ARG A 204 7.65 -4.91 13.71
C ARG A 204 6.54 -5.68 13.02
N VAL A 205 6.24 -5.34 11.78
CA VAL A 205 5.33 -6.09 10.92
C VAL A 205 6.12 -7.15 10.18
N PHE A 206 5.82 -8.41 10.42
CA PHE A 206 6.31 -9.52 9.63
C PHE A 206 5.50 -9.62 8.33
N PHE A 207 6.07 -10.19 7.28
CA PHE A 207 5.32 -10.36 6.04
C PHE A 207 5.66 -11.65 5.31
N GLY A 208 4.64 -12.22 4.65
CA GLY A 208 4.77 -13.10 3.50
C GLY A 208 4.25 -12.38 2.28
N THR A 209 4.94 -12.50 1.15
CA THR A 209 4.51 -11.86 -0.09
C THR A 209 4.94 -12.67 -1.31
N ASN A 210 4.05 -12.77 -2.28
CA ASN A 210 4.36 -13.26 -3.62
C ASN A 210 4.40 -12.13 -4.65
N ARG A 211 4.79 -10.93 -4.21
CA ARG A 211 5.07 -9.78 -5.09
C ARG A 211 6.49 -9.86 -5.64
N ALA A 212 6.65 -9.60 -6.92
CA ALA A 212 7.96 -9.48 -7.53
C ALA A 212 8.68 -8.21 -7.04
N PRO A 213 9.99 -8.30 -6.75
CA PRO A 213 10.82 -7.12 -6.58
C PRO A 213 10.82 -6.27 -7.85
N THR A 214 10.71 -4.95 -7.69
CA THR A 214 10.81 -3.99 -8.80
C THR A 214 12.26 -3.59 -9.09
N ILE A 215 13.13 -3.79 -8.09
CA ILE A 215 14.51 -3.36 -8.06
C ILE A 215 15.40 -4.55 -8.42
N LYS A 216 16.23 -4.40 -9.46
CA LYS A 216 17.15 -5.45 -9.91
C LYS A 216 18.44 -5.53 -9.08
N ARG A 217 18.83 -4.43 -8.43
CA ARG A 217 20.05 -4.33 -7.66
C ARG A 217 19.75 -3.66 -6.32
N VAL A 218 20.02 -4.35 -5.24
CA VAL A 218 19.80 -3.86 -3.88
C VAL A 218 21.05 -3.08 -3.44
N ALA A 219 20.86 -1.93 -2.82
CA ALA A 219 21.96 -1.17 -2.22
C ALA A 219 22.58 -1.96 -1.06
N MET A 220 23.91 -1.88 -0.93
CA MET A 220 24.65 -2.54 0.14
C MET A 220 25.24 -1.50 1.07
N VAL A 221 24.96 -1.63 2.37
CA VAL A 221 25.57 -0.79 3.42
C VAL A 221 26.26 -1.72 4.40
N ASP A 222 27.54 -1.51 4.66
CA ASP A 222 28.38 -2.37 5.51
C ASP A 222 28.29 -3.88 5.17
N GLY A 223 28.19 -4.18 3.87
CA GLY A 223 28.07 -5.55 3.37
C GLY A 223 26.69 -6.17 3.58
N LYS A 224 25.68 -5.39 4.01
CA LYS A 224 24.30 -5.84 4.18
C LYS A 224 23.39 -5.20 3.16
N PRO A 225 22.40 -5.93 2.61
CA PRO A 225 21.42 -5.35 1.71
C PRO A 225 20.49 -4.39 2.46
N VAL A 226 20.17 -3.26 1.81
CA VAL A 226 19.20 -2.29 2.30
C VAL A 226 18.02 -2.26 1.34
N PHE A 227 16.84 -2.55 1.86
CA PHE A 227 15.61 -2.60 1.10
C PHE A 227 14.77 -1.35 1.38
N ASP A 228 14.29 -0.69 0.33
CA ASP A 228 13.34 0.42 0.46
C ASP A 228 11.91 -0.15 0.53
N PRO A 229 11.22 -0.10 1.69
CA PRO A 229 9.88 -0.67 1.82
C PRO A 229 8.83 0.01 0.94
N TYR A 230 9.09 1.25 0.51
CA TYR A 230 8.16 1.98 -0.36
C TYR A 230 8.28 1.62 -1.84
N LYS A 231 9.37 0.94 -2.24
CA LYS A 231 9.66 0.71 -3.66
C LYS A 231 10.02 -0.73 -4.01
N TYR A 232 10.44 -1.52 -3.03
CA TYR A 232 11.06 -2.83 -3.31
C TYR A 232 10.09 -3.82 -3.97
N TYR A 233 8.85 -3.90 -3.48
CA TYR A 233 7.85 -4.82 -4.02
C TYR A 233 6.84 -4.12 -4.92
N GLY A 234 6.56 -4.74 -6.09
CA GLY A 234 5.60 -4.26 -7.08
C GLY A 234 4.29 -5.05 -7.12
N GLY A 235 3.53 -4.88 -8.21
CA GLY A 235 2.24 -5.54 -8.44
C GLY A 235 2.32 -6.79 -9.32
N LYS A 236 3.52 -7.34 -9.60
CA LYS A 236 3.68 -8.59 -10.36
C LYS A 236 3.93 -9.76 -9.41
N SER A 237 3.54 -10.97 -9.84
CA SER A 237 3.76 -12.19 -9.06
C SER A 237 5.19 -12.67 -9.12
N ALA A 238 5.67 -13.25 -8.00
CA ALA A 238 6.93 -13.96 -7.84
C ALA A 238 6.74 -15.07 -6.80
N PRO A 239 7.69 -16.00 -6.64
CA PRO A 239 7.66 -16.96 -5.54
C PRO A 239 7.55 -16.29 -4.18
N LEU A 240 6.94 -16.98 -3.20
CA LEU A 240 6.77 -16.50 -1.85
C LEU A 240 8.11 -16.06 -1.22
N ALA A 241 8.15 -14.83 -0.76
CA ALA A 241 9.24 -14.25 0.01
C ALA A 241 8.74 -13.80 1.38
N THR A 242 9.61 -13.82 2.38
CA THR A 242 9.30 -13.44 3.75
C THR A 242 10.25 -12.39 4.29
N GLY A 243 9.85 -11.69 5.34
CA GLY A 243 10.66 -10.67 5.94
C GLY A 243 9.95 -9.90 7.05
N SER A 244 10.49 -8.73 7.39
CA SER A 244 9.86 -7.80 8.33
C SER A 244 10.15 -6.35 8.00
N VAL A 245 9.24 -5.47 8.40
CA VAL A 245 9.37 -4.01 8.30
C VAL A 245 9.12 -3.39 9.66
N MET A 246 9.99 -2.48 10.10
CA MET A 246 9.74 -1.67 11.28
C MET A 246 8.85 -0.48 10.89
N VAL A 247 7.82 -0.23 11.68
CA VAL A 247 6.84 0.83 11.41
C VAL A 247 6.67 1.69 12.66
N SER A 248 6.75 3.02 12.52
CA SER A 248 6.35 3.94 13.58
C SER A 248 4.88 4.33 13.41
N VAL A 249 4.11 4.24 14.48
CA VAL A 249 2.68 4.58 14.51
C VAL A 249 2.45 5.66 15.57
N PRO A 250 2.01 6.89 15.21
CA PRO A 250 1.76 7.96 16.17
C PRO A 250 0.72 7.56 17.22
N ARG A 251 0.94 7.91 18.48
CA ARG A 251 -0.04 7.70 19.57
C ARG A 251 -1.19 8.70 19.51
N ASN A 252 -0.90 9.94 19.08
CA ASN A 252 -1.90 11.01 19.00
C ASN A 252 -2.61 11.00 17.62
N ARG A 253 -3.44 9.99 17.39
CA ARG A 253 -4.28 9.83 16.19
C ARG A 253 -5.62 9.21 16.56
N ALA A 254 -6.64 9.36 15.72
CA ALA A 254 -7.87 8.61 15.89
C ALA A 254 -7.63 7.12 15.54
N VAL A 255 -8.39 6.25 16.18
CA VAL A 255 -8.43 4.81 15.87
C VAL A 255 -8.82 4.63 14.40
N GLY A 256 -8.13 3.74 13.70
CA GLY A 256 -8.32 3.50 12.27
C GLY A 256 -7.57 4.46 11.33
N ASP A 257 -7.06 5.59 11.83
CA ASP A 257 -6.35 6.56 11.02
C ASP A 257 -4.91 6.10 10.71
N ILE A 258 -4.49 6.39 9.48
CA ILE A 258 -3.10 6.26 9.03
C ILE A 258 -2.64 7.65 8.57
N PRO A 259 -2.22 8.52 9.50
CA PRO A 259 -1.76 9.85 9.12
C PRO A 259 -0.48 9.75 8.30
N LYS A 260 -0.53 10.39 7.13
CA LYS A 260 0.60 10.47 6.20
C LYS A 260 1.11 11.90 6.12
N PRO A 261 2.39 12.11 5.81
CA PRO A 261 2.89 13.45 5.53
C PRO A 261 2.02 14.10 4.46
N SER A 262 1.41 15.24 4.78
CA SER A 262 0.53 15.95 3.85
C SER A 262 1.33 17.01 3.09
N ILE A 263 1.16 17.05 1.78
CA ILE A 263 1.70 18.12 0.95
C ILE A 263 1.04 19.49 1.22
N PHE A 264 -0.12 19.48 1.90
CA PHE A 264 -0.85 20.70 2.28
C PHE A 264 -0.55 21.16 3.72
N SER A 265 0.17 20.37 4.53
CA SER A 265 0.55 20.78 5.88
C SER A 265 1.86 21.58 5.86
N PHE A 266 1.99 22.57 6.76
CA PHE A 266 3.22 23.33 6.96
C PHE A 266 4.41 22.46 7.44
N ASP A 267 4.10 21.26 7.97
CA ASP A 267 5.08 20.30 8.48
C ASP A 267 5.10 19.06 7.57
N ARG A 268 5.91 19.15 6.50
CA ARG A 268 6.03 18.14 5.44
C ARG A 268 7.09 17.07 5.73
N ARG A 269 7.78 17.17 6.87
CA ARG A 269 8.81 16.18 7.24
C ARG A 269 8.12 14.94 7.78
N PRO A 270 8.53 13.73 7.34
CA PRO A 270 8.14 12.51 8.02
C PRO A 270 8.52 12.63 9.50
N ASP A 271 7.51 12.69 10.36
CA ASP A 271 7.64 12.81 11.80
C ASP A 271 6.95 11.60 12.44
N PRO A 272 7.70 10.67 13.06
CA PRO A 272 7.11 9.48 13.67
C PRO A 272 6.03 9.77 14.71
N ALA A 273 6.08 10.95 15.34
CA ALA A 273 5.05 11.37 16.31
C ALA A 273 3.75 11.85 15.64
N LYS A 274 3.75 12.06 14.31
CA LYS A 274 2.61 12.58 13.56
C LYS A 274 2.17 11.70 12.40
N HIS A 275 3.07 10.88 11.88
CA HIS A 275 2.84 10.11 10.66
C HIS A 275 3.22 8.64 10.85
N VAL A 276 2.48 7.75 10.19
CA VAL A 276 2.90 6.36 10.06
C VAL A 276 4.04 6.30 9.05
N ILE A 277 5.19 5.76 9.46
CA ILE A 277 6.41 5.73 8.66
C ILE A 277 6.98 4.32 8.64
N LEU A 278 7.26 3.82 7.43
CA LEU A 278 7.99 2.58 7.24
C LEU A 278 9.49 2.85 7.40
N GLY A 279 10.13 2.07 8.26
CA GLY A 279 11.56 2.11 8.52
C GLY A 279 12.30 0.95 7.87
N ASP A 280 13.22 0.34 8.63
CA ASP A 280 14.05 -0.77 8.14
C ASP A 280 13.19 -1.95 7.66
N MET A 281 13.45 -2.39 6.44
CA MET A 281 12.92 -3.64 5.89
C MET A 281 14.03 -4.67 5.80
N GLN A 282 13.71 -5.89 6.21
CA GLN A 282 14.55 -7.07 6.07
C GLN A 282 13.80 -8.10 5.22
N VAL A 283 14.50 -8.71 4.30
CA VAL A 283 14.01 -9.86 3.53
C VAL A 283 14.80 -11.07 3.99
N ASP A 284 14.09 -12.07 4.47
CA ASP A 284 14.73 -13.30 5.00
C ASP A 284 15.24 -14.17 3.85
N ALA A 285 16.39 -14.80 4.04
CA ALA A 285 16.96 -15.67 3.02
C ALA A 285 16.22 -17.02 2.94
N THR A 286 15.59 -17.44 4.04
CA THR A 286 14.86 -18.70 4.15
C THR A 286 13.64 -18.59 5.06
N MET A 287 12.66 -19.47 4.85
CA MET A 287 11.52 -19.61 5.76
C MET A 287 11.95 -19.92 7.21
N ALA A 288 13.03 -20.67 7.40
CA ALA A 288 13.56 -20.99 8.74
C ALA A 288 14.05 -19.73 9.49
N GLU A 289 14.67 -18.79 8.77
CA GLU A 289 15.08 -17.49 9.34
C GLU A 289 13.86 -16.64 9.72
N PHE A 290 12.87 -16.56 8.85
CA PHE A 290 11.60 -15.91 9.12
C PHE A 290 10.95 -16.46 10.40
N LEU A 291 10.79 -17.79 10.49
CA LEU A 291 10.21 -18.44 11.66
C LEU A 291 11.00 -18.17 12.94
N ALA A 292 12.32 -18.15 12.87
CA ALA A 292 13.15 -17.82 14.02
C ALA A 292 12.87 -16.40 14.51
N ASN A 293 12.73 -15.44 13.59
CA ASN A 293 12.39 -14.04 13.91
C ASN A 293 10.99 -13.89 14.52
N VAL A 294 9.98 -14.61 13.99
CA VAL A 294 8.63 -14.64 14.55
C VAL A 294 8.63 -15.25 15.96
N ARG A 295 9.32 -16.37 16.17
CA ARG A 295 9.42 -17.01 17.50
C ARG A 295 10.08 -16.09 18.54
N ILE A 296 11.09 -15.30 18.15
CA ILE A 296 11.70 -14.29 19.02
C ILE A 296 10.68 -13.23 19.43
N SER A 297 9.81 -12.79 18.51
CA SER A 297 8.74 -11.85 18.83
C SER A 297 7.74 -12.48 19.82
N LEU A 298 7.27 -13.68 19.53
CA LEU A 298 6.34 -14.41 20.40
C LEU A 298 6.90 -14.68 21.79
N ALA A 299 8.19 -14.99 21.91
CA ALA A 299 8.84 -15.23 23.20
C ALA A 299 8.89 -13.99 24.11
N ARG A 300 8.69 -12.78 23.55
CA ARG A 300 8.62 -11.52 24.28
C ARG A 300 7.19 -11.09 24.62
N SER A 301 6.21 -11.75 24.05
CA SER A 301 4.78 -11.51 24.23
C SER A 301 4.25 -12.36 25.39
N GLN A 302 3.25 -11.82 26.11
CA GLN A 302 2.52 -12.57 27.14
C GLN A 302 1.42 -13.43 26.55
N ARG A 303 0.79 -12.97 25.46
CA ARG A 303 -0.32 -13.67 24.79
C ARG A 303 0.15 -14.66 23.73
N ARG A 304 1.40 -14.54 23.28
CA ARG A 304 2.02 -15.37 22.22
C ARG A 304 1.09 -15.50 21.00
N GLU A 305 0.53 -14.38 20.59
CA GLU A 305 -0.44 -14.34 19.50
C GLU A 305 0.19 -13.90 18.17
N ILE A 306 -0.34 -14.47 17.09
CA ILE A 306 -0.11 -14.01 15.73
C ILE A 306 -1.39 -13.35 15.24
N PHE A 307 -1.26 -12.13 14.71
CA PHE A 307 -2.32 -11.42 14.02
C PHE A 307 -1.97 -11.32 12.54
N ILE A 308 -2.77 -11.96 11.67
CA ILE A 308 -2.53 -11.98 10.22
C ILE A 308 -3.51 -11.04 9.53
N PHE A 309 -2.99 -10.11 8.73
CA PHE A 309 -3.79 -9.24 7.88
C PHE A 309 -3.59 -9.59 6.40
N ILE A 310 -4.69 -9.77 5.66
CA ILE A 310 -4.69 -9.99 4.21
C ILE A 310 -5.40 -8.80 3.57
N HIS A 311 -4.66 -7.99 2.82
CA HIS A 311 -5.19 -6.75 2.27
C HIS A 311 -6.14 -6.97 1.09
N GLY A 312 -6.95 -5.95 0.81
CA GLY A 312 -7.88 -5.94 -0.30
C GLY A 312 -7.29 -5.40 -1.60
N TYR A 313 -8.17 -5.18 -2.56
CA TYR A 313 -7.92 -4.55 -3.84
C TYR A 313 -7.28 -3.15 -3.70
N ASN A 314 -6.50 -2.76 -4.73
CA ASN A 314 -5.88 -1.43 -4.83
C ASN A 314 -4.94 -1.09 -3.66
N ASN A 315 -4.24 -2.09 -3.12
CA ASN A 315 -3.22 -1.88 -2.10
C ASN A 315 -1.84 -2.24 -2.67
N ASP A 316 -0.90 -1.31 -2.59
CA ASP A 316 0.51 -1.61 -2.76
C ASP A 316 1.12 -2.16 -1.46
N PHE A 317 2.35 -2.63 -1.54
CA PHE A 317 3.04 -3.22 -0.39
C PHE A 317 3.15 -2.22 0.79
N PRO A 318 3.62 -0.96 0.60
CA PRO A 318 3.70 -0.01 1.70
C PRO A 318 2.37 0.25 2.39
N THR A 319 1.30 0.45 1.62
CA THR A 319 -0.04 0.71 2.17
C THR A 319 -0.55 -0.47 3.00
N ALA A 320 -0.29 -1.70 2.55
CA ALA A 320 -0.67 -2.90 3.28
C ALA A 320 0.12 -3.04 4.60
N VAL A 321 1.43 -2.75 4.60
CA VAL A 321 2.27 -2.74 5.81
C VAL A 321 1.79 -1.68 6.81
N GLU A 322 1.53 -0.45 6.35
CA GLU A 322 1.01 0.64 7.19
C GLU A 322 -0.32 0.26 7.87
N ARG A 323 -1.22 -0.37 7.11
CA ARG A 323 -2.51 -0.85 7.64
C ARG A 323 -2.32 -1.96 8.68
N THR A 324 -1.42 -2.90 8.44
CA THR A 324 -1.11 -3.97 9.40
C THR A 324 -0.56 -3.41 10.71
N ALA A 325 0.35 -2.44 10.63
CA ALA A 325 0.91 -1.80 11.82
C ALA A 325 -0.15 -1.00 12.58
N GLN A 326 -1.01 -0.25 11.86
CA GLN A 326 -2.11 0.48 12.47
C GLN A 326 -3.07 -0.47 13.21
N LEU A 327 -3.46 -1.58 12.57
CA LEU A 327 -4.33 -2.58 13.20
C LEU A 327 -3.67 -3.20 14.43
N ALA A 328 -2.38 -3.52 14.36
CA ALA A 328 -1.66 -4.08 15.49
C ALA A 328 -1.66 -3.17 16.72
N VAL A 329 -1.51 -1.85 16.52
CA VAL A 329 -1.57 -0.86 17.62
C VAL A 329 -2.99 -0.71 18.13
N ASP A 330 -3.97 -0.54 17.25
CA ASP A 330 -5.35 -0.26 17.62
C ASP A 330 -6.04 -1.46 18.29
N LEU A 331 -5.66 -2.69 17.92
CA LEU A 331 -6.13 -3.93 18.52
C LEU A 331 -5.28 -4.38 19.72
N GLU A 332 -4.27 -3.60 20.09
CA GLU A 332 -3.35 -3.92 21.19
C GLU A 332 -2.76 -5.35 21.07
N ILE A 333 -2.32 -5.70 19.86
CA ILE A 333 -1.75 -7.02 19.57
C ILE A 333 -0.47 -7.23 20.37
N ASP A 334 -0.49 -8.18 21.30
CA ASP A 334 0.68 -8.60 22.07
C ASP A 334 1.29 -9.85 21.44
N GLY A 335 2.10 -9.67 20.39
CA GLY A 335 2.68 -10.81 19.68
C GLY A 335 3.38 -10.44 18.38
N ALA A 336 2.99 -11.11 17.30
CA ALA A 336 3.56 -10.94 15.99
C ALA A 336 2.48 -10.48 14.97
N PRO A 337 2.44 -9.19 14.62
CA PRO A 337 1.65 -8.74 13.48
C PRO A 337 2.27 -9.24 12.18
N VAL A 338 1.48 -9.90 11.35
CA VAL A 338 1.90 -10.52 10.09
C VAL A 338 1.02 -10.02 8.96
N LEU A 339 1.64 -9.56 7.89
CA LEU A 339 0.97 -9.21 6.64
C LEU A 339 1.13 -10.35 5.64
N TYR A 340 0.06 -10.79 4.99
CA TYR A 340 0.18 -11.46 3.70
C TYR A 340 -0.13 -10.48 2.58
N SER A 341 0.87 -10.18 1.75
CA SER A 341 0.74 -9.18 0.69
C SER A 341 0.77 -9.82 -0.69
N TRP A 342 -0.41 -10.05 -1.25
CA TRP A 342 -0.57 -10.54 -2.61
C TRP A 342 -0.34 -9.43 -3.65
N PRO A 343 -0.02 -9.73 -4.94
CA PRO A 343 0.43 -8.76 -5.93
C PRO A 343 -0.70 -7.91 -6.53
N SER A 344 -1.34 -7.07 -5.71
CA SER A 344 -2.26 -6.03 -6.18
C SER A 344 -1.50 -4.90 -6.87
N ALA A 345 -2.05 -4.39 -7.96
CA ALA A 345 -1.44 -3.35 -8.78
C ALA A 345 -1.37 -1.97 -8.10
N GLY A 346 -2.08 -1.78 -6.97
CA GLY A 346 -2.13 -0.49 -6.28
C GLY A 346 -2.78 0.63 -7.13
N SER A 347 -3.72 0.27 -8.01
CA SER A 347 -4.40 1.19 -8.92
C SER A 347 -5.90 0.97 -8.87
N VAL A 348 -6.67 2.07 -8.77
CA VAL A 348 -8.14 2.03 -8.82
C VAL A 348 -8.72 1.49 -10.14
N PHE A 349 -7.91 1.41 -11.18
CA PHE A 349 -8.27 0.81 -12.47
C PHE A 349 -7.77 -0.64 -12.61
N GLY A 350 -7.01 -1.14 -11.63
CA GLY A 350 -6.39 -2.46 -11.63
C GLY A 350 -7.32 -3.60 -11.24
N TYR A 351 -8.63 -3.40 -11.05
CA TYR A 351 -9.53 -4.43 -10.52
C TYR A 351 -9.45 -5.77 -11.27
N LYS A 352 -9.47 -5.74 -12.62
CA LYS A 352 -9.36 -6.96 -13.43
C LYS A 352 -7.97 -7.60 -13.34
N ALA A 353 -6.92 -6.77 -13.26
CA ALA A 353 -5.56 -7.25 -13.09
C ALA A 353 -5.37 -7.88 -11.71
N ASP A 354 -5.95 -7.28 -10.67
CA ASP A 354 -5.91 -7.80 -9.31
C ASP A 354 -6.70 -9.12 -9.19
N ARG A 355 -7.88 -9.21 -9.79
CA ARG A 355 -8.62 -10.50 -9.86
C ARG A 355 -7.86 -11.58 -10.63
N ALA A 356 -7.09 -11.23 -11.62
CA ALA A 356 -6.25 -12.19 -12.36
C ALA A 356 -5.09 -12.74 -11.51
N GLN A 357 -4.80 -12.16 -10.35
CA GLN A 357 -3.82 -12.69 -9.39
C GLN A 357 -4.38 -13.82 -8.52
N ILE A 358 -5.70 -14.03 -8.51
CA ILE A 358 -6.35 -15.15 -7.82
C ILE A 358 -6.10 -16.40 -8.68
N THR A 359 -4.94 -16.98 -8.53
CA THR A 359 -4.49 -18.19 -9.24
C THR A 359 -4.20 -19.29 -8.23
N GLN A 360 -4.18 -20.54 -8.68
CA GLN A 360 -3.84 -21.66 -7.81
C GLN A 360 -2.50 -21.41 -7.10
N ALA A 361 -1.47 -20.99 -7.83
CA ALA A 361 -0.15 -20.73 -7.24
C ALA A 361 -0.17 -19.68 -6.12
N THR A 362 -0.98 -18.62 -6.24
CA THR A 362 -1.09 -17.60 -5.17
C THR A 362 -1.93 -18.09 -3.98
N ILE A 363 -2.84 -19.02 -4.22
CA ILE A 363 -3.63 -19.68 -3.15
C ILE A 363 -2.73 -20.67 -2.41
N ASP A 364 -1.97 -21.51 -3.13
CA ASP A 364 -0.99 -22.46 -2.57
C ASP A 364 0.06 -21.73 -1.70
N ASP A 365 0.55 -20.56 -2.16
CA ASP A 365 1.49 -19.73 -1.39
C ASP A 365 0.88 -19.25 -0.08
N LEU A 366 -0.39 -18.81 -0.09
CA LEU A 366 -1.08 -18.37 1.12
C LEU A 366 -1.38 -19.55 2.05
N GLU A 367 -1.90 -20.66 1.51
CA GLU A 367 -2.16 -21.88 2.27
C GLU A 367 -0.87 -22.34 3.00
N HIS A 368 0.22 -22.50 2.26
CA HIS A 368 1.51 -22.87 2.81
C HIS A 368 1.96 -21.90 3.90
N PHE A 369 1.82 -20.60 3.68
CA PHE A 369 2.21 -19.58 4.64
C PHE A 369 1.38 -19.65 5.93
N LEU A 370 0.07 -19.85 5.83
CA LEU A 370 -0.82 -20.02 6.97
C LEU A 370 -0.47 -21.29 7.76
N HIS A 371 -0.25 -22.39 7.05
CA HIS A 371 0.13 -23.67 7.64
C HIS A 371 1.44 -23.56 8.45
N VAL A 372 2.46 -22.94 7.87
CA VAL A 372 3.74 -22.72 8.56
C VAL A 372 3.59 -21.84 9.80
N LEU A 373 2.75 -20.79 9.74
CA LEU A 373 2.50 -19.91 10.88
C LEU A 373 1.78 -20.63 12.03
N THR A 374 0.79 -21.45 11.73
CA THR A 374 0.01 -22.16 12.75
C THR A 374 0.79 -23.31 13.40
N GLU A 375 1.57 -24.06 12.63
CA GLU A 375 2.20 -25.27 13.14
C GLU A 375 3.63 -25.08 13.64
N GLN A 376 4.37 -24.12 13.04
CA GLN A 376 5.81 -24.06 13.26
C GLN A 376 6.27 -22.87 14.09
N THR A 377 5.42 -21.94 14.48
CA THR A 377 5.82 -20.78 15.28
C THR A 377 5.75 -21.02 16.78
N GLY A 378 4.87 -21.91 17.23
CA GLY A 378 4.52 -22.11 18.62
C GLY A 378 3.67 -20.99 19.19
N ALA A 379 2.90 -20.30 18.34
CA ALA A 379 1.87 -19.36 18.77
C ALA A 379 0.77 -20.08 19.55
N GLU A 380 0.23 -19.42 20.56
CA GLU A 380 -0.91 -19.93 21.34
C GLU A 380 -2.25 -19.48 20.76
N ARG A 381 -2.22 -18.37 20.00
CA ARG A 381 -3.38 -17.82 19.29
C ARG A 381 -2.98 -17.38 17.90
N VAL A 382 -3.82 -17.64 16.93
CA VAL A 382 -3.65 -17.15 15.55
C VAL A 382 -4.97 -16.56 15.08
N ASN A 383 -4.95 -15.26 14.83
CA ASN A 383 -6.10 -14.48 14.39
C ASN A 383 -5.87 -13.97 12.96
N ILE A 384 -6.89 -14.06 12.11
CA ILE A 384 -6.82 -13.62 10.72
C ILE A 384 -7.89 -12.55 10.47
N VAL A 385 -7.50 -11.51 9.76
CA VAL A 385 -8.41 -10.53 9.16
C VAL A 385 -8.11 -10.41 7.68
N ALA A 386 -9.08 -10.73 6.84
CA ALA A 386 -9.01 -10.45 5.41
C ALA A 386 -9.97 -9.32 5.04
N HIS A 387 -9.54 -8.43 4.16
CA HIS A 387 -10.35 -7.30 3.71
C HIS A 387 -10.65 -7.39 2.22
N SER A 388 -11.92 -7.11 1.85
CA SER A 388 -12.35 -6.96 0.45
C SER A 388 -11.99 -8.20 -0.41
N MET A 389 -11.30 -8.00 -1.54
CA MET A 389 -10.82 -9.08 -2.42
C MET A 389 -9.85 -10.05 -1.73
N GLY A 390 -9.17 -9.64 -0.65
CA GLY A 390 -8.31 -10.52 0.15
C GLY A 390 -9.08 -11.72 0.75
N ASN A 391 -10.39 -11.59 0.94
CA ASN A 391 -11.22 -12.68 1.42
C ASN A 391 -11.34 -13.83 0.41
N GLU A 392 -11.29 -13.56 -0.90
CA GLU A 392 -11.35 -14.62 -1.90
C GLU A 392 -10.08 -15.49 -1.86
N PHE A 393 -8.91 -14.89 -1.64
CA PHE A 393 -7.68 -15.65 -1.39
C PHE A 393 -7.78 -16.46 -0.10
N LEU A 394 -8.25 -15.83 0.98
CA LEU A 394 -8.35 -16.49 2.28
C LEU A 394 -9.28 -17.70 2.24
N VAL A 395 -10.51 -17.52 1.73
CA VAL A 395 -11.50 -18.62 1.77
C VAL A 395 -11.04 -19.81 0.94
N ARG A 396 -10.41 -19.56 -0.23
CA ARG A 396 -9.85 -20.63 -1.06
C ARG A 396 -8.67 -21.35 -0.37
N ALA A 397 -7.76 -20.60 0.28
CA ALA A 397 -6.68 -21.22 1.04
C ALA A 397 -7.22 -22.03 2.23
N LEU A 398 -8.23 -21.52 2.93
CA LEU A 398 -8.89 -22.27 4.01
C LEU A 398 -9.59 -23.55 3.50
N GLN A 399 -10.16 -23.56 2.29
CA GLN A 399 -10.71 -24.77 1.69
C GLN A 399 -9.63 -25.83 1.48
N GLU A 400 -8.47 -25.44 0.95
CA GLU A 400 -7.34 -26.37 0.77
C GLU A 400 -6.83 -26.92 2.10
N MET A 401 -6.73 -26.03 3.12
CA MET A 401 -6.41 -26.48 4.48
C MET A 401 -7.44 -27.45 5.05
N ALA A 402 -8.74 -27.27 4.76
CA ALA A 402 -9.80 -28.18 5.24
C ALA A 402 -9.77 -29.53 4.53
N ASP A 403 -9.31 -29.57 3.29
CA ASP A 403 -9.21 -30.80 2.49
C ASP A 403 -7.90 -31.58 2.80
N ASP A 404 -6.93 -30.99 3.55
CA ASP A 404 -5.73 -31.71 4.01
C ASP A 404 -6.07 -32.68 5.15
N GLU A 405 -5.87 -33.96 4.92
CA GLU A 405 -6.10 -35.03 5.94
C GLU A 405 -5.25 -34.84 7.23
N ARG A 406 -4.23 -33.99 7.18
CA ARG A 406 -3.34 -33.64 8.30
C ARG A 406 -3.80 -32.39 9.06
N ALA A 407 -4.90 -31.79 8.63
CA ALA A 407 -5.38 -30.51 9.20
C ALA A 407 -5.58 -30.63 10.72
N VAL A 408 -4.99 -29.70 11.47
CA VAL A 408 -5.23 -29.56 12.90
C VAL A 408 -6.61 -28.98 13.09
N PRO A 409 -7.49 -29.55 13.94
CA PRO A 409 -8.80 -28.97 14.22
C PRO A 409 -8.66 -27.56 14.80
N ALA A 410 -9.39 -26.59 14.22
CA ALA A 410 -9.42 -25.20 14.63
C ALA A 410 -8.02 -24.55 14.85
N PRO A 411 -7.16 -24.53 13.80
CA PRO A 411 -5.83 -23.94 13.92
C PRO A 411 -5.86 -22.41 14.15
N PHE A 412 -7.03 -21.79 13.95
CA PHE A 412 -7.23 -20.36 14.16
C PHE A 412 -8.16 -20.09 15.36
N ASP A 413 -7.86 -19.03 16.11
CA ASP A 413 -8.76 -18.55 17.16
C ASP A 413 -9.89 -17.74 16.55
N GLN A 414 -9.56 -16.74 15.72
CA GLN A 414 -10.53 -15.87 15.06
C GLN A 414 -10.22 -15.78 13.56
N VAL A 415 -11.27 -15.88 12.74
CA VAL A 415 -11.20 -15.53 11.31
C VAL A 415 -12.25 -14.47 11.01
N VAL A 416 -11.80 -13.30 10.59
CA VAL A 416 -12.67 -12.16 10.27
C VAL A 416 -12.66 -11.88 8.77
N PHE A 417 -13.86 -11.96 8.19
CA PHE A 417 -14.15 -11.61 6.81
C PHE A 417 -14.69 -10.18 6.76
N ALA A 418 -13.80 -9.21 6.48
CA ALA A 418 -14.13 -7.81 6.47
C ALA A 418 -14.57 -7.34 5.06
N SER A 419 -15.82 -6.95 4.90
CA SER A 419 -16.41 -6.47 3.63
C SER A 419 -16.04 -7.35 2.43
N PRO A 420 -16.30 -8.68 2.43
CA PRO A 420 -15.79 -9.60 1.41
C PRO A 420 -16.30 -9.25 0.00
N ASP A 421 -15.38 -9.07 -0.95
CA ASP A 421 -15.67 -8.98 -2.39
C ASP A 421 -15.64 -10.38 -3.03
N VAL A 422 -16.42 -11.29 -2.46
CA VAL A 422 -16.61 -12.67 -2.90
C VAL A 422 -18.07 -12.83 -3.32
N ASP A 423 -18.35 -13.63 -4.34
CA ASP A 423 -19.74 -13.97 -4.68
C ASP A 423 -20.43 -14.61 -3.48
N ALA A 424 -21.67 -14.20 -3.19
CA ALA A 424 -22.34 -14.61 -1.96
C ALA A 424 -22.67 -16.12 -1.95
N ASP A 425 -23.04 -16.67 -3.10
CA ASP A 425 -23.38 -18.09 -3.21
C ASP A 425 -22.11 -18.95 -3.12
N ASP A 426 -21.02 -18.53 -3.79
CA ASP A 426 -19.70 -19.16 -3.66
C ASP A 426 -19.21 -19.10 -2.21
N PHE A 427 -19.35 -17.94 -1.53
CA PHE A 427 -18.96 -17.81 -0.12
C PHE A 427 -19.73 -18.77 0.80
N ILE A 428 -21.04 -18.88 0.61
CA ILE A 428 -21.88 -19.80 1.40
C ILE A 428 -21.43 -21.25 1.21
N GLU A 429 -21.21 -21.68 -0.04
CA GLU A 429 -20.74 -23.04 -0.34
C GLU A 429 -19.36 -23.31 0.28
N MET A 430 -18.45 -22.33 0.21
CA MET A 430 -17.11 -22.46 0.80
C MET A 430 -17.17 -22.54 2.32
N MET A 431 -18.05 -21.76 2.97
CA MET A 431 -18.18 -21.75 4.44
C MET A 431 -18.59 -23.11 5.02
N ASP A 432 -19.38 -23.91 4.32
CA ASP A 432 -19.76 -25.27 4.75
C ASP A 432 -18.55 -26.18 4.97
N ARG A 433 -17.42 -25.91 4.29
CA ARG A 433 -16.17 -26.68 4.42
C ARG A 433 -15.23 -26.13 5.48
N VAL A 434 -15.17 -24.80 5.62
CA VAL A 434 -14.10 -24.13 6.40
C VAL A 434 -14.48 -23.81 7.84
N HIS A 435 -15.76 -23.87 8.22
CA HIS A 435 -16.24 -23.46 9.54
C HIS A 435 -15.55 -24.18 10.72
N GLY A 436 -14.97 -25.35 10.49
CA GLY A 436 -14.25 -26.13 11.52
C GLY A 436 -12.78 -25.69 11.73
N LEU A 437 -12.26 -24.76 10.91
CA LEU A 437 -10.87 -24.33 10.99
C LEU A 437 -10.62 -23.20 11.99
N ALA A 438 -11.66 -22.58 12.53
CA ALA A 438 -11.51 -21.55 13.56
C ALA A 438 -12.46 -21.81 14.73
N LYS A 439 -12.09 -21.30 15.91
CA LYS A 439 -12.99 -21.31 17.08
C LYS A 439 -14.17 -20.38 16.84
N ASP A 440 -13.91 -19.19 16.28
CA ASP A 440 -14.90 -18.20 15.92
C ASP A 440 -14.64 -17.64 14.52
N MET A 441 -15.72 -17.43 13.76
CA MET A 441 -15.70 -16.77 12.45
C MET A 441 -16.69 -15.63 12.43
N THR A 442 -16.27 -14.46 11.93
CA THR A 442 -17.10 -13.26 11.87
C THR A 442 -17.07 -12.62 10.49
N LEU A 443 -18.26 -12.37 9.95
CA LEU A 443 -18.49 -11.65 8.71
C LEU A 443 -18.95 -10.22 9.02
N TYR A 444 -18.21 -9.23 8.60
CA TYR A 444 -18.64 -7.82 8.60
C TYR A 444 -19.15 -7.42 7.23
N ALA A 445 -20.39 -6.97 7.16
CA ALA A 445 -21.05 -6.58 5.91
C ALA A 445 -21.73 -5.21 6.05
N SER A 446 -21.91 -4.49 4.93
CA SER A 446 -22.60 -3.20 4.90
C SER A 446 -23.41 -3.02 3.63
N ALA A 447 -24.70 -2.67 3.77
CA ALA A 447 -25.56 -2.31 2.64
C ALA A 447 -25.18 -0.94 1.99
N LYS A 448 -24.35 -0.14 2.66
CA LYS A 448 -23.85 1.16 2.16
C LYS A 448 -22.47 1.08 1.51
N ASP A 449 -21.90 -0.12 1.36
CA ASP A 449 -20.61 -0.32 0.73
C ASP A 449 -20.68 -0.05 -0.79
N ARG A 450 -20.26 1.15 -1.19
CA ARG A 450 -20.29 1.57 -2.59
C ARG A 450 -19.21 0.89 -3.44
N ALA A 451 -18.12 0.43 -2.85
CA ALA A 451 -17.09 -0.27 -3.59
C ALA A 451 -17.57 -1.66 -4.00
N LEU A 452 -18.27 -2.38 -3.12
CA LEU A 452 -18.93 -3.63 -3.47
C LEU A 452 -20.04 -3.44 -4.50
N GLN A 453 -20.84 -2.37 -4.38
CA GLN A 453 -21.85 -2.04 -5.38
C GLN A 453 -21.22 -1.76 -6.75
N ALA A 454 -20.07 -1.08 -6.81
CA ALA A 454 -19.31 -0.90 -8.03
C ALA A 454 -18.77 -2.23 -8.57
N SER A 455 -18.20 -3.08 -7.71
CA SER A 455 -17.73 -4.43 -8.07
C SER A 455 -18.83 -5.27 -8.74
N MET A 456 -20.05 -5.31 -8.17
CA MET A 456 -21.20 -6.02 -8.76
C MET A 456 -21.53 -5.53 -10.18
N ARG A 457 -21.49 -4.21 -10.39
CA ARG A 457 -21.78 -3.60 -11.70
C ARG A 457 -20.72 -3.93 -12.74
N PHE A 458 -19.43 -3.88 -12.37
CA PHE A 458 -18.31 -4.17 -13.27
C PHE A 458 -18.21 -5.62 -13.67
N ASN A 459 -18.53 -6.54 -12.77
CA ASN A 459 -18.39 -7.97 -13.00
C ASN A 459 -19.65 -8.62 -13.60
N LYS A 460 -20.78 -7.90 -13.66
CA LYS A 460 -22.11 -8.48 -13.98
C LYS A 460 -22.40 -9.74 -13.14
N SER A 461 -21.87 -9.75 -11.93
CA SER A 461 -21.93 -10.87 -10.99
C SER A 461 -23.07 -10.66 -10.00
N GLY A 462 -23.41 -11.73 -9.28
CA GLY A 462 -24.39 -11.74 -8.22
C GLY A 462 -24.01 -10.86 -7.03
N ARG A 463 -24.79 -10.97 -5.96
CA ARG A 463 -24.57 -10.29 -4.68
C ARG A 463 -23.19 -10.67 -4.11
N ARG A 464 -22.54 -9.72 -3.41
CA ARG A 464 -21.31 -9.96 -2.69
C ARG A 464 -21.58 -10.35 -1.24
N ALA A 465 -20.73 -11.19 -0.69
CA ALA A 465 -20.85 -11.64 0.71
C ALA A 465 -20.76 -10.46 1.72
N GLY A 466 -20.04 -9.40 1.39
CA GLY A 466 -19.97 -8.16 2.18
C GLY A 466 -21.18 -7.22 2.04
N ASP A 467 -22.20 -7.55 1.24
CA ASP A 467 -23.42 -6.75 1.10
C ASP A 467 -24.47 -7.17 2.12
N ALA A 468 -24.74 -6.30 3.10
CA ALA A 468 -25.73 -6.55 4.15
C ALA A 468 -27.20 -6.28 3.71
N SER A 469 -27.48 -5.95 2.45
CA SER A 469 -28.87 -5.79 1.97
C SER A 469 -29.68 -7.09 2.12
N GLU A 470 -29.01 -8.23 2.00
CA GLU A 470 -29.50 -9.56 2.35
C GLU A 470 -28.40 -10.28 3.14
N PRO A 471 -28.39 -10.17 4.49
CA PRO A 471 -27.32 -10.71 5.31
C PRO A 471 -27.17 -12.24 5.18
N ILE A 472 -25.94 -12.71 5.11
CA ILE A 472 -25.63 -14.14 5.14
C ILE A 472 -25.71 -14.61 6.59
N LEU A 473 -26.58 -15.56 6.87
CA LEU A 473 -26.77 -16.15 8.20
C LEU A 473 -26.49 -17.65 8.12
N LEU A 474 -25.37 -18.08 8.66
CA LEU A 474 -24.93 -19.49 8.68
C LEU A 474 -24.61 -19.93 10.10
N ALA A 475 -24.80 -21.20 10.39
CA ALA A 475 -24.35 -21.78 11.64
C ALA A 475 -22.81 -21.74 11.69
N GLY A 476 -22.26 -21.28 12.82
CA GLY A 476 -20.80 -21.14 12.97
C GLY A 476 -20.19 -19.88 12.35
N LEU A 477 -21.02 -18.96 11.82
CA LEU A 477 -20.58 -17.66 11.32
C LEU A 477 -21.36 -16.54 12.01
N ASN A 478 -20.66 -15.68 12.76
CA ASN A 478 -21.23 -14.46 13.30
C ASN A 478 -21.32 -13.40 12.19
N THR A 479 -22.51 -12.85 11.94
CA THR A 479 -22.67 -11.79 10.93
C THR A 479 -22.99 -10.46 11.60
N VAL A 480 -22.16 -9.47 11.34
CA VAL A 480 -22.26 -8.11 11.86
C VAL A 480 -22.61 -7.14 10.73
N ASP A 481 -23.78 -6.49 10.84
CA ASP A 481 -24.20 -5.43 9.91
C ASP A 481 -23.63 -4.08 10.37
N THR A 482 -22.66 -3.55 9.63
CA THR A 482 -22.03 -2.26 9.90
C THR A 482 -22.72 -1.08 9.21
N THR A 483 -23.84 -1.30 8.52
CA THR A 483 -24.62 -0.27 7.82
C THR A 483 -24.98 0.93 8.72
N PRO A 484 -25.36 0.77 10.01
CA PRO A 484 -25.69 1.88 10.90
C PRO A 484 -24.51 2.80 11.21
N GLY A 485 -23.29 2.25 11.30
CA GLY A 485 -22.06 2.99 11.61
C GLY A 485 -21.37 3.58 10.38
N ALA A 486 -21.86 3.29 9.17
CA ALA A 486 -21.24 3.75 7.94
C ALA A 486 -21.25 5.27 7.83
N THR A 487 -20.09 5.89 7.97
CA THR A 487 -19.86 7.31 7.77
C THR A 487 -19.80 7.58 6.27
N GLY A 488 -20.78 8.31 5.74
CA GLY A 488 -20.89 8.63 4.29
C GLY A 488 -19.76 9.51 3.74
N GLY A 489 -18.54 9.33 4.19
CA GLY A 489 -17.35 10.03 3.76
C GLY A 489 -16.78 9.51 2.42
N LEU A 490 -15.67 10.08 1.98
CA LEU A 490 -14.95 9.74 0.74
C LEU A 490 -14.43 8.27 0.68
N ALA A 491 -14.45 7.54 1.81
CA ALA A 491 -14.04 6.14 1.89
C ALA A 491 -15.06 5.14 1.32
N LEU A 492 -16.18 5.60 0.74
CA LEU A 492 -17.21 4.76 0.10
C LEU A 492 -17.86 3.70 1.00
N GLY A 493 -17.68 3.76 2.33
CA GLY A 493 -18.19 2.78 3.29
C GLY A 493 -17.43 1.45 3.34
N HIS A 494 -16.46 1.24 2.44
CA HIS A 494 -15.75 -0.04 2.28
C HIS A 494 -14.66 -0.30 3.34
N SER A 495 -14.17 0.75 3.98
CA SER A 495 -13.14 0.67 5.04
C SER A 495 -13.68 1.09 6.41
N ASP A 496 -15.01 1.20 6.55
CA ASP A 496 -15.64 1.65 7.81
C ASP A 496 -15.39 0.68 8.97
N ILE A 497 -15.07 -0.58 8.69
CA ILE A 497 -14.65 -1.56 9.70
C ILE A 497 -13.39 -1.11 10.45
N PHE A 498 -12.49 -0.38 9.80
CA PHE A 498 -11.26 0.12 10.42
C PHE A 498 -11.46 1.46 11.15
N GLY A 499 -12.67 1.96 11.23
CA GLY A 499 -13.06 3.19 11.90
C GLY A 499 -14.31 3.03 12.75
N ALA A 500 -15.48 3.25 12.18
CA ALA A 500 -16.75 3.29 12.92
C ALA A 500 -17.18 1.93 13.57
N ALA A 501 -16.81 0.80 12.96
CA ALA A 501 -17.09 -0.54 13.50
C ALA A 501 -15.95 -1.08 14.38
N PHE A 502 -14.91 -0.31 14.62
CA PHE A 502 -13.71 -0.74 15.32
C PHE A 502 -13.94 -1.16 16.78
N PRO A 503 -14.81 -0.50 17.60
CA PRO A 503 -15.08 -0.95 18.95
C PRO A 503 -15.63 -2.38 19.02
N ASP A 504 -16.44 -2.77 18.04
CA ASP A 504 -16.98 -4.12 17.91
C ASP A 504 -15.88 -5.12 17.54
N PHE A 505 -14.99 -4.68 16.67
CA PHE A 505 -13.83 -5.45 16.22
C PHE A 505 -12.78 -5.67 17.32
N GLN A 506 -12.63 -4.73 18.28
CA GLN A 506 -11.79 -4.92 19.48
C GLN A 506 -12.36 -5.91 20.49
N ALA A 507 -13.68 -6.17 20.44
CA ALA A 507 -14.35 -7.07 21.38
C ALA A 507 -14.23 -8.55 20.98
N ILE A 508 -13.81 -8.81 19.77
CA ILE A 508 -13.54 -10.15 19.21
C ILE A 508 -12.11 -10.57 19.49
#